data_1767c336ff7ee34723d438c311a1b0cc
#
_entry.id   1767c336ff7ee34723d438c311a1b0cc
#
_cell.length_a   1.000
_cell.length_b   1.000
_cell.length_c   1.000
_cell.angle_alpha   90.00
_cell.angle_beta   90.00
_cell.angle_gamma   90.00
#
_symmetry.space_group_name_H-M   'P 1'
#
loop_
_entity.id
_entity.type
_entity.pdbx_description
1 polymer ?
#
loop_
_entity_poly.entity_id
_entity_poly.type
_entity_poly.pdbx_seq_one_letter_code
_entity_poly.pdbx_strand_id
1 'polypeptide(L)'
;MSAQEVLPDAVSAPDTTAVDSVKPTGRPGAKKWVGPEEEKIYFIAGFGVSADVVGFVMKAAGSNFSQMEIAGRLNIREKIFPIFELGLAESTRVGNSKDNVFHTSAPYFRVGFDVNANKKRKSNRLMVGFRFGYSSFNYDFTGPSIKDPVWGETIPVDMQDIPASAMWGEVCLGFEAKLWSFIRLGWNARYKFRFSQKHYEFGEPWYIPGYGPNGANCWGGTVNLIFDFGRTMKKGR
;
A
#
# COMPACT_ATOMS: atom_id res chain seq x y z
N MET A 1 -60.56 45.01 -54.30
CA MET A 1 -61.05 44.67 -53.00
C MET A 1 -59.83 44.32 -52.14
N SER A 2 -59.38 45.32 -51.39
CA SER A 2 -58.18 45.23 -50.57
C SER A 2 -58.63 45.11 -49.14
N ALA A 3 -58.25 44.06 -48.47
CA ALA A 3 -58.45 43.89 -47.00
C ALA A 3 -57.17 44.33 -46.31
N GLN A 4 -57.30 45.42 -45.55
CA GLN A 4 -56.27 45.95 -44.70
C GLN A 4 -56.25 45.12 -43.38
N GLU A 5 -55.14 44.50 -43.09
CA GLU A 5 -54.91 43.79 -41.84
C GLU A 5 -54.35 44.80 -40.84
N VAL A 6 -55.08 44.95 -39.72
CA VAL A 6 -54.78 45.84 -38.61
C VAL A 6 -53.83 45.12 -37.67
N LEU A 7 -52.62 45.63 -37.50
CA LEU A 7 -51.67 45.21 -36.48
C LEU A 7 -52.14 45.68 -35.07
N PRO A 8 -52.15 44.80 -34.07
CA PRO A 8 -52.41 45.24 -32.69
C PRO A 8 -51.18 45.87 -32.05
N ASP A 9 -51.45 46.89 -31.26
CA ASP A 9 -50.52 47.77 -30.54
C ASP A 9 -49.49 47.00 -29.66
N ALA A 10 -48.28 47.54 -29.68
CA ALA A 10 -47.19 47.15 -28.80
C ALA A 10 -47.55 47.38 -27.32
N VAL A 11 -47.61 46.33 -26.55
CA VAL A 11 -47.71 46.37 -25.11
C VAL A 11 -46.36 46.82 -24.55
N SER A 12 -46.38 48.01 -23.95
CA SER A 12 -45.28 48.63 -23.23
C SER A 12 -44.81 47.70 -22.09
N ALA A 13 -43.48 47.41 -22.03
CA ALA A 13 -42.86 46.70 -20.97
C ALA A 13 -42.96 47.48 -19.65
N PRO A 14 -43.21 46.80 -18.49
CA PRO A 14 -43.23 47.49 -17.21
C PRO A 14 -41.79 47.83 -16.77
N ASP A 15 -41.63 49.06 -16.36
CA ASP A 15 -40.45 49.73 -15.81
C ASP A 15 -39.89 48.94 -14.62
N THR A 16 -38.65 48.43 -14.74
CA THR A 16 -37.96 47.67 -13.68
C THR A 16 -37.11 48.63 -12.85
N THR A 17 -37.75 49.49 -12.10
CA THR A 17 -37.07 50.27 -11.07
C THR A 17 -37.73 50.04 -9.71
N ALA A 18 -36.87 49.74 -8.75
CA ALA A 18 -37.13 49.58 -7.33
C ALA A 18 -37.55 48.17 -6.85
N VAL A 19 -36.59 47.23 -6.88
CA VAL A 19 -36.62 46.18 -5.85
C VAL A 19 -36.03 46.77 -4.59
N ASP A 20 -36.92 47.24 -3.74
CA ASP A 20 -36.61 47.68 -2.38
C ASP A 20 -35.92 46.51 -1.66
N SER A 21 -34.72 46.77 -1.14
CA SER A 21 -33.96 45.81 -0.34
C SER A 21 -34.69 45.56 0.98
N VAL A 22 -35.57 44.57 0.96
CA VAL A 22 -36.18 44.01 2.16
C VAL A 22 -35.08 43.34 2.96
N LYS A 23 -34.50 44.05 3.93
CA LYS A 23 -33.69 43.42 4.99
C LYS A 23 -34.52 42.27 5.60
N PRO A 24 -34.02 41.03 5.62
CA PRO A 24 -34.72 39.97 6.31
C PRO A 24 -34.72 40.30 7.81
N THR A 25 -35.86 40.68 8.35
CA THR A 25 -36.11 40.75 9.78
C THR A 25 -35.96 39.36 10.34
N GLY A 26 -34.79 39.07 10.93
CA GLY A 26 -34.48 37.78 11.54
C GLY A 26 -35.48 37.50 12.65
N ARG A 27 -36.20 36.39 12.54
CA ARG A 27 -37.01 35.86 13.65
C ARG A 27 -36.11 35.70 14.87
N PRO A 28 -36.48 36.20 16.06
CA PRO A 28 -35.73 35.95 17.30
C PRO A 28 -35.75 34.47 17.57
N GLY A 29 -34.56 33.82 17.55
CA GLY A 29 -34.41 32.37 17.80
C GLY A 29 -33.98 31.54 16.58
N ALA A 30 -33.81 32.07 15.38
CA ALA A 30 -33.22 31.35 14.28
C ALA A 30 -31.75 31.02 14.62
N LYS A 31 -31.46 29.78 14.95
CA LYS A 31 -30.05 29.29 15.09
C LYS A 31 -29.33 29.63 13.79
N LYS A 32 -28.35 30.55 13.89
CA LYS A 32 -27.47 30.87 12.77
C LYS A 32 -26.91 29.56 12.25
N TRP A 33 -27.21 29.18 10.98
CA TRP A 33 -26.63 28.00 10.36
C TRP A 33 -25.12 28.20 10.30
N VAL A 34 -24.41 27.48 11.16
CA VAL A 34 -22.95 27.43 11.14
C VAL A 34 -22.65 26.33 10.12
N GLY A 35 -22.18 26.71 8.94
CA GLY A 35 -21.71 25.79 7.95
C GLY A 35 -20.69 24.79 8.56
N PRO A 36 -20.51 23.62 7.97
CA PRO A 36 -19.53 22.67 8.47
C PRO A 36 -18.18 23.38 8.60
N GLU A 37 -17.64 23.37 9.84
CA GLU A 37 -16.32 23.96 10.11
C GLU A 37 -15.30 23.36 9.14
N GLU A 38 -14.72 24.17 8.27
CA GLU A 38 -13.64 23.74 7.38
C GLU A 38 -12.42 23.44 8.26
N GLU A 39 -12.18 22.16 8.50
CA GLU A 39 -10.99 21.72 9.20
C GLU A 39 -9.76 22.05 8.35
N LYS A 40 -8.89 22.92 8.85
CA LYS A 40 -7.59 23.16 8.21
C LYS A 40 -6.76 21.88 8.25
N ILE A 41 -6.55 21.29 7.08
CA ILE A 41 -5.67 20.11 6.92
C ILE A 41 -4.27 20.65 6.65
N TYR A 42 -3.33 20.31 7.54
CA TYR A 42 -1.92 20.63 7.30
C TYR A 42 -1.39 19.88 6.09
N PHE A 43 -0.38 20.47 5.44
CA PHE A 43 0.35 19.80 4.36
C PHE A 43 0.91 18.45 4.84
N ILE A 44 1.58 18.43 6.01
CA ILE A 44 1.95 17.20 6.72
C ILE A 44 0.93 17.02 7.84
N ALA A 45 -0.01 16.11 7.65
CA ALA A 45 -1.08 15.82 8.61
C ALA A 45 -0.61 14.87 9.73
N GLY A 46 0.52 14.17 9.56
CA GLY A 46 1.08 13.29 10.57
C GLY A 46 2.08 12.28 10.01
N PHE A 47 2.45 11.35 10.86
CA PHE A 47 3.26 10.20 10.48
C PHE A 47 2.65 8.92 11.06
N GLY A 48 2.97 7.79 10.49
CA GLY A 48 2.53 6.49 10.96
C GLY A 48 3.67 5.47 10.94
N VAL A 49 3.58 4.51 11.84
CA VAL A 49 4.45 3.34 11.87
C VAL A 49 3.56 2.10 11.84
N SER A 50 3.95 1.10 11.10
CA SER A 50 3.20 -0.15 11.04
C SER A 50 4.12 -1.36 11.10
N ALA A 51 3.56 -2.48 11.60
CA ALA A 51 4.23 -3.77 11.64
C ALA A 51 3.30 -4.85 11.08
N ASP A 52 3.86 -5.80 10.34
CA ASP A 52 3.13 -6.97 9.85
C ASP A 52 2.92 -7.98 10.97
N VAL A 53 1.69 -8.15 11.40
CA VAL A 53 1.32 -9.06 12.51
C VAL A 53 1.47 -10.53 12.09
N VAL A 54 1.12 -10.86 10.85
CA VAL A 54 1.15 -12.26 10.36
C VAL A 54 2.57 -12.79 10.31
N GLY A 55 3.50 -11.99 9.79
CA GLY A 55 4.91 -12.38 9.72
C GLY A 55 5.52 -12.65 11.10
N PHE A 56 5.22 -11.81 12.09
CA PHE A 56 5.66 -12.01 13.47
C PHE A 56 5.08 -13.30 14.08
N VAL A 57 3.78 -13.55 13.88
CA VAL A 57 3.11 -14.76 14.40
C VAL A 57 3.69 -16.02 13.75
N MET A 58 3.91 -16.02 12.44
CA MET A 58 4.51 -17.16 11.72
C MET A 58 5.93 -17.47 12.22
N LYS A 59 6.74 -16.43 12.45
CA LYS A 59 8.09 -16.61 13.02
C LYS A 59 8.04 -17.20 14.43
N ALA A 60 7.16 -16.69 15.29
CA ALA A 60 6.97 -17.18 16.64
C ALA A 60 6.44 -18.62 16.69
N ALA A 61 5.65 -19.03 15.70
CA ALA A 61 5.13 -20.39 15.54
C ALA A 61 6.16 -21.38 14.98
N GLY A 62 7.40 -20.95 14.66
CA GLY A 62 8.46 -21.82 14.13
C GLY A 62 8.22 -22.23 12.68
N SER A 63 7.52 -21.43 11.89
CA SER A 63 7.30 -21.72 10.47
C SER A 63 8.61 -21.71 9.68
N ASN A 64 8.76 -22.63 8.75
CA ASN A 64 9.86 -22.67 7.78
C ASN A 64 9.85 -21.49 6.79
N PHE A 65 8.78 -20.70 6.83
CA PHE A 65 8.61 -19.48 6.09
C PHE A 65 8.23 -18.37 7.06
N SER A 66 8.98 -17.30 7.07
CA SER A 66 8.64 -16.10 7.83
C SER A 66 9.05 -14.85 7.07
N GLN A 67 8.19 -13.85 7.13
CA GLN A 67 8.45 -12.53 6.59
C GLN A 67 7.99 -11.50 7.61
N MET A 68 8.94 -10.83 8.26
CA MET A 68 8.66 -9.76 9.21
C MET A 68 8.90 -8.42 8.52
N GLU A 69 8.02 -7.47 8.75
CA GLU A 69 8.07 -6.16 8.10
C GLU A 69 7.67 -5.05 9.07
N ILE A 70 8.42 -3.97 9.02
CA ILE A 70 8.07 -2.70 9.64
C ILE A 70 8.04 -1.62 8.58
N ALA A 71 7.14 -0.66 8.71
CA ALA A 71 7.03 0.43 7.76
C ALA A 71 6.83 1.77 8.47
N GLY A 72 7.46 2.80 7.91
CA GLY A 72 7.23 4.19 8.23
C GLY A 72 6.51 4.88 7.09
N ARG A 73 5.50 5.70 7.42
CA ARG A 73 4.78 6.48 6.40
C ARG A 73 4.54 7.91 6.85
N LEU A 74 4.53 8.82 5.89
CA LEU A 74 4.11 10.20 6.11
C LEU A 74 2.67 10.38 5.63
N ASN A 75 1.90 11.18 6.34
CA ASN A 75 0.54 11.51 5.97
C ASN A 75 0.52 12.91 5.35
N ILE A 76 0.35 13.00 4.03
CA ILE A 76 0.25 14.26 3.31
C ILE A 76 -1.23 14.52 2.99
N ARG A 77 -1.81 15.56 3.64
CA ARG A 77 -3.20 15.98 3.45
C ARG A 77 -4.24 14.88 3.59
N GLU A 78 -3.93 13.81 4.35
CA GLU A 78 -4.77 12.61 4.50
C GLU A 78 -5.15 11.93 3.16
N LYS A 79 -4.40 12.21 2.11
CA LYS A 79 -4.65 11.69 0.77
C LYS A 79 -3.50 10.87 0.22
N ILE A 80 -2.28 11.33 0.38
CA ILE A 80 -1.07 10.69 -0.14
C ILE A 80 -0.20 10.29 1.05
N PHE A 81 0.32 9.06 1.00
CA PHE A 81 1.11 8.44 2.04
C PHE A 81 2.41 7.89 1.46
N PRO A 82 3.47 8.70 1.31
CA PRO A 82 4.80 8.15 1.07
C PRO A 82 5.15 7.16 2.15
N ILE A 83 5.69 5.99 1.77
CA ILE A 83 5.98 4.88 2.66
C ILE A 83 7.34 4.29 2.37
N PHE A 84 8.02 3.90 3.43
CA PHE A 84 9.26 3.15 3.41
C PHE A 84 9.10 1.92 4.29
N GLU A 85 9.39 0.75 3.73
CA GLU A 85 9.22 -0.55 4.38
C GLU A 85 10.58 -1.25 4.45
N LEU A 86 10.88 -1.82 5.62
CA LEU A 86 12.03 -2.68 5.87
C LEU A 86 11.54 -4.02 6.36
N GLY A 87 12.08 -5.09 5.84
CA GLY A 87 11.72 -6.42 6.28
C GLY A 87 12.87 -7.39 6.27
N LEU A 88 12.66 -8.48 6.98
CA LEU A 88 13.48 -9.68 6.98
C LEU A 88 12.62 -10.83 6.50
N ALA A 89 13.10 -11.57 5.52
CA ALA A 89 12.39 -12.76 5.05
C ALA A 89 13.33 -13.97 5.11
N GLU A 90 12.79 -15.08 5.58
CA GLU A 90 13.47 -16.34 5.70
C GLU A 90 12.59 -17.43 5.08
N SER A 91 13.20 -18.30 4.30
CA SER A 91 12.51 -19.44 3.70
C SER A 91 13.41 -20.65 3.70
N THR A 92 12.94 -21.74 4.30
CA THR A 92 13.56 -23.05 4.22
C THR A 92 12.58 -23.99 3.53
N ARG A 93 12.99 -24.58 2.43
CA ARG A 93 12.18 -25.56 1.71
C ARG A 93 12.93 -26.87 1.58
N VAL A 94 12.27 -27.94 1.96
CA VAL A 94 12.70 -29.31 1.70
C VAL A 94 11.93 -29.80 0.48
N GLY A 95 12.64 -30.22 -0.57
CA GLY A 95 12.04 -30.78 -1.78
C GLY A 95 11.39 -32.14 -1.56
N ASN A 96 10.88 -32.75 -2.64
CA ASN A 96 10.24 -34.07 -2.57
C ASN A 96 11.23 -35.17 -2.16
N SER A 97 12.51 -35.05 -2.51
CA SER A 97 13.59 -35.85 -1.93
C SER A 97 14.14 -35.10 -0.73
N LYS A 98 14.30 -35.79 0.41
CA LYS A 98 14.82 -35.17 1.65
C LYS A 98 16.21 -34.56 1.48
N ASP A 99 16.90 -34.92 0.39
CA ASP A 99 18.24 -34.43 0.05
C ASP A 99 18.24 -33.07 -0.65
N ASN A 100 17.05 -32.55 -1.08
CA ASN A 100 16.92 -31.21 -1.67
C ASN A 100 16.51 -30.21 -0.62
N VAL A 101 17.44 -29.43 -0.12
CA VAL A 101 17.18 -28.37 0.85
C VAL A 101 17.59 -27.03 0.25
N PHE A 102 16.68 -26.09 0.28
CA PHE A 102 16.93 -24.69 -0.06
C PHE A 102 16.75 -23.83 1.19
N HIS A 103 17.71 -22.96 1.48
CA HIS A 103 17.62 -22.01 2.56
C HIS A 103 18.03 -20.61 2.10
N THR A 104 17.31 -19.60 2.55
CA THR A 104 17.70 -18.21 2.40
C THR A 104 17.13 -17.38 3.54
N SER A 105 17.92 -16.41 4.01
CA SER A 105 17.49 -15.43 5.01
C SER A 105 18.17 -14.11 4.71
N ALA A 106 17.39 -13.07 4.38
CA ALA A 106 17.98 -11.77 4.06
C ALA A 106 17.01 -10.61 4.29
N PRO A 107 17.57 -9.40 4.49
CA PRO A 107 16.79 -8.19 4.51
C PRO A 107 16.33 -7.77 3.10
N TYR A 108 15.23 -7.03 3.07
CA TYR A 108 14.75 -6.34 1.90
C TYR A 108 14.20 -4.97 2.28
N PHE A 109 14.14 -4.08 1.32
CA PHE A 109 13.48 -2.81 1.50
C PHE A 109 12.52 -2.50 0.36
N ARG A 110 11.52 -1.69 0.67
CA ARG A 110 10.57 -1.18 -0.32
C ARG A 110 10.31 0.30 -0.08
N VAL A 111 10.15 1.04 -1.15
CA VAL A 111 9.80 2.45 -1.14
C VAL A 111 8.65 2.70 -2.09
N GLY A 112 7.74 3.56 -1.72
CA GLY A 112 6.60 3.85 -2.57
C GLY A 112 5.63 4.85 -1.94
N PHE A 113 4.41 4.82 -2.42
CA PHE A 113 3.35 5.68 -1.91
C PHE A 113 1.99 5.00 -2.01
N ASP A 114 1.10 5.39 -1.11
CA ASP A 114 -0.31 5.04 -1.14
C ASP A 114 -1.17 6.27 -1.35
N VAL A 115 -2.29 6.11 -2.02
CA VAL A 115 -3.32 7.13 -2.19
C VAL A 115 -4.61 6.65 -1.56
N ASN A 116 -5.18 7.45 -0.69
CA ASN A 116 -6.48 7.16 -0.12
C ASN A 116 -7.60 7.49 -1.10
N ALA A 117 -8.26 6.46 -1.63
CA ALA A 117 -9.38 6.59 -2.57
C ALA A 117 -10.71 6.96 -1.87
N ASN A 118 -10.79 6.85 -0.55
CA ASN A 118 -12.02 7.14 0.18
C ASN A 118 -12.22 8.65 0.38
N LYS A 119 -13.41 9.15 0.08
CA LYS A 119 -13.80 10.55 0.31
C LYS A 119 -13.83 10.92 1.79
N LYS A 120 -14.21 10.01 2.68
CA LYS A 120 -14.22 10.19 4.15
C LYS A 120 -12.84 9.89 4.71
N ARG A 121 -11.95 10.88 4.71
CA ARG A 121 -10.52 10.74 5.01
C ARG A 121 -10.20 10.26 6.42
N LYS A 122 -11.03 10.59 7.42
CA LYS A 122 -10.76 10.31 8.85
C LYS A 122 -11.25 8.96 9.35
N SER A 123 -12.11 8.28 8.62
CA SER A 123 -12.65 6.97 8.96
C SER A 123 -11.76 5.86 8.37
N ASN A 124 -12.40 4.83 7.88
CA ASN A 124 -11.73 3.75 7.17
C ASN A 124 -11.13 4.27 5.86
N ARG A 125 -9.97 3.76 5.49
CA ARG A 125 -9.26 4.16 4.28
C ARG A 125 -9.23 3.01 3.30
N LEU A 126 -9.45 3.32 2.03
CA LEU A 126 -9.17 2.43 0.91
C LEU A 126 -7.90 2.94 0.24
N MET A 127 -6.84 2.15 0.32
CA MET A 127 -5.51 2.54 -0.13
C MET A 127 -5.20 1.85 -1.46
N VAL A 128 -4.74 2.63 -2.42
CA VAL A 128 -4.19 2.13 -3.68
C VAL A 128 -2.77 2.66 -3.76
N GLY A 129 -1.80 1.80 -3.98
CA GLY A 129 -0.41 2.22 -3.94
C GLY A 129 0.49 1.48 -4.90
N PHE A 130 1.69 2.01 -4.99
CA PHE A 130 2.78 1.42 -5.74
C PHE A 130 4.02 1.34 -4.85
N ARG A 131 4.79 0.24 -5.00
CA ARG A 131 6.05 0.01 -4.31
C ARG A 131 7.12 -0.39 -5.32
N PHE A 132 8.32 0.03 -5.04
CA PHE A 132 9.55 -0.51 -5.63
C PHE A 132 10.31 -1.24 -4.54
N GLY A 133 10.69 -2.48 -4.78
CA GLY A 133 11.39 -3.34 -3.85
C GLY A 133 12.74 -3.77 -4.37
N TYR A 134 13.66 -3.99 -3.43
CA TYR A 134 15.00 -4.51 -3.68
C TYR A 134 15.44 -5.42 -2.54
N SER A 135 16.11 -6.51 -2.90
CA SER A 135 16.80 -7.39 -1.97
C SER A 135 18.13 -7.85 -2.57
N SER A 136 19.16 -7.87 -1.74
CA SER A 136 20.42 -8.55 -2.00
C SER A 136 20.58 -9.62 -0.95
N PHE A 137 20.77 -10.85 -1.36
CA PHE A 137 20.69 -12.00 -0.48
C PHE A 137 21.62 -13.12 -0.96
N ASN A 138 21.96 -14.01 -0.02
CA ASN A 138 22.61 -15.27 -0.33
C ASN A 138 21.63 -16.42 -0.10
N TYR A 139 21.82 -17.51 -0.79
CA TYR A 139 21.05 -18.72 -0.62
C TYR A 139 21.93 -19.95 -0.63
N ASP A 140 21.47 -20.96 0.10
CA ASP A 140 22.11 -22.27 0.18
C ASP A 140 21.25 -23.28 -0.54
N PHE A 141 21.89 -24.17 -1.26
CA PHE A 141 21.23 -25.26 -1.95
C PHE A 141 22.01 -26.56 -1.74
N THR A 142 21.36 -27.53 -1.10
CA THR A 142 21.85 -28.90 -1.00
C THR A 142 21.00 -29.79 -1.89
N GLY A 143 21.63 -30.51 -2.79
CA GLY A 143 20.97 -31.40 -3.74
C GLY A 143 21.34 -32.87 -3.53
N PRO A 144 20.68 -33.80 -4.26
CA PRO A 144 21.05 -35.20 -4.23
C PRO A 144 22.45 -35.39 -4.78
N SER A 145 23.20 -36.26 -4.13
CA SER A 145 24.54 -36.60 -4.59
C SER A 145 24.52 -37.21 -6.01
N ILE A 146 25.39 -36.73 -6.86
CA ILE A 146 25.54 -37.23 -8.24
C ILE A 146 26.57 -38.35 -8.25
N LYS A 147 26.19 -39.53 -8.74
CA LYS A 147 27.12 -40.61 -8.94
C LYS A 147 27.81 -40.47 -10.31
N ASP A 148 29.13 -40.36 -10.30
CA ASP A 148 29.92 -40.32 -11.52
C ASP A 148 29.76 -41.66 -12.27
N PRO A 149 29.28 -41.63 -13.52
CA PRO A 149 29.07 -42.85 -14.29
C PRO A 149 30.37 -43.53 -14.75
N VAL A 150 31.49 -42.80 -14.73
CA VAL A 150 32.78 -43.27 -15.21
C VAL A 150 33.63 -43.80 -14.05
N TRP A 151 33.76 -43.05 -12.99
CA TRP A 151 34.63 -43.34 -11.86
C TRP A 151 33.90 -43.96 -10.66
N GLY A 152 32.56 -43.94 -10.69
CA GLY A 152 31.71 -44.50 -9.62
C GLY A 152 31.73 -43.72 -8.32
N GLU A 153 32.41 -42.58 -8.27
CA GLU A 153 32.44 -41.70 -7.11
C GLU A 153 31.12 -40.99 -6.91
N THR A 154 30.78 -40.73 -5.65
CA THR A 154 29.58 -39.99 -5.29
C THR A 154 29.97 -38.56 -4.93
N ILE A 155 29.56 -37.60 -5.74
CA ILE A 155 29.83 -36.17 -5.57
C ILE A 155 28.63 -35.54 -4.87
N PRO A 156 28.81 -35.06 -3.64
CA PRO A 156 27.73 -34.28 -2.96
C PRO A 156 27.49 -32.96 -3.67
N VAL A 157 26.24 -32.62 -3.89
CA VAL A 157 25.84 -31.28 -4.38
C VAL A 157 25.48 -30.42 -3.16
N ASP A 158 26.45 -29.65 -2.72
CA ASP A 158 26.30 -28.73 -1.60
C ASP A 158 26.87 -27.37 -2.02
N MET A 159 25.98 -26.42 -2.24
CA MET A 159 26.32 -25.06 -2.66
C MET A 159 25.87 -24.10 -1.57
N GLN A 160 26.82 -23.37 -0.99
CA GLN A 160 26.56 -22.45 0.10
C GLN A 160 26.92 -21.02 -0.30
N ASP A 161 26.23 -20.04 0.29
CA ASP A 161 26.52 -18.63 0.15
C ASP A 161 26.45 -18.09 -1.30
N ILE A 162 25.51 -18.61 -2.10
CA ILE A 162 25.38 -18.19 -3.50
C ILE A 162 24.75 -16.79 -3.54
N PRO A 163 25.46 -15.75 -4.04
CA PRO A 163 24.95 -14.40 -4.05
C PRO A 163 23.90 -14.20 -5.13
N ALA A 164 22.83 -13.50 -4.77
CA ALA A 164 21.78 -13.10 -5.68
C ALA A 164 21.21 -11.73 -5.32
N SER A 165 20.58 -11.08 -6.28
CA SER A 165 19.83 -9.86 -6.01
C SER A 165 18.63 -9.76 -6.93
N ALA A 166 17.58 -9.08 -6.48
CA ALA A 166 16.37 -8.89 -7.25
C ALA A 166 15.77 -7.50 -7.05
N MET A 167 15.15 -7.00 -8.12
CA MET A 167 14.36 -5.76 -8.14
C MET A 167 12.98 -6.05 -8.67
N TRP A 168 11.97 -5.47 -8.03
CA TRP A 168 10.57 -5.68 -8.41
C TRP A 168 9.71 -4.46 -8.15
N GLY A 169 8.56 -4.42 -8.80
CA GLY A 169 7.49 -3.49 -8.52
C GLY A 169 6.30 -4.20 -7.90
N GLU A 170 5.52 -3.46 -7.12
CA GLU A 170 4.28 -3.95 -6.53
C GLU A 170 3.15 -2.95 -6.74
N VAL A 171 1.99 -3.45 -7.12
CA VAL A 171 0.73 -2.71 -7.04
C VAL A 171 0.00 -3.21 -5.81
N CYS A 172 -0.38 -2.28 -4.95
CA CYS A 172 -0.99 -2.59 -3.65
C CYS A 172 -2.43 -2.09 -3.61
N LEU A 173 -3.31 -2.93 -3.09
CA LEU A 173 -4.68 -2.58 -2.73
C LEU A 173 -4.87 -2.87 -1.25
N GLY A 174 -5.15 -1.84 -0.46
CA GLY A 174 -5.26 -1.94 0.99
C GLY A 174 -6.56 -1.40 1.52
N PHE A 175 -7.01 -1.98 2.61
CA PHE A 175 -8.12 -1.47 3.42
C PHE A 175 -7.65 -1.28 4.86
N GLU A 176 -7.88 -0.09 5.41
CA GLU A 176 -7.54 0.24 6.79
C GLU A 176 -8.79 0.57 7.59
N ALA A 177 -9.04 -0.24 8.62
CA ALA A 177 -10.08 0.00 9.60
C ALA A 177 -9.52 0.76 10.80
N LYS A 178 -10.18 1.84 11.21
CA LYS A 178 -9.83 2.57 12.42
C LYS A 178 -10.39 1.83 13.63
N LEU A 179 -9.50 1.32 14.50
CA LEU A 179 -9.89 0.68 15.76
C LEU A 179 -10.00 1.70 16.90
N TRP A 180 -8.93 2.47 17.12
CA TRP A 180 -8.87 3.53 18.14
C TRP A 180 -8.41 4.85 17.53
N SER A 181 -8.21 5.85 18.38
CA SER A 181 -7.81 7.19 17.93
C SER A 181 -6.53 7.16 17.08
N PHE A 182 -5.55 6.36 17.48
CA PHE A 182 -4.22 6.27 16.86
C PHE A 182 -3.88 4.87 16.34
N ILE A 183 -4.76 3.87 16.51
CA ILE A 183 -4.53 2.48 16.07
C ILE A 183 -5.46 2.15 14.92
N ARG A 184 -4.88 1.58 13.86
CA ARG A 184 -5.60 1.04 12.70
C ARG A 184 -5.15 -0.37 12.43
N LEU A 185 -6.06 -1.18 11.91
CA LEU A 185 -5.79 -2.49 11.36
C LEU A 185 -5.90 -2.40 9.84
N GLY A 186 -4.87 -2.81 9.15
CA GLY A 186 -4.78 -2.77 7.69
C GLY A 186 -4.64 -4.15 7.09
N TRP A 187 -5.33 -4.39 5.97
CA TRP A 187 -5.14 -5.55 5.10
C TRP A 187 -4.66 -5.05 3.75
N ASN A 188 -3.61 -5.66 3.22
CA ASN A 188 -3.09 -5.34 1.91
C ASN A 188 -3.02 -6.59 1.05
N ALA A 189 -3.55 -6.49 -0.17
CA ALA A 189 -3.26 -7.41 -1.26
C ALA A 189 -2.21 -6.74 -2.16
N ARG A 190 -1.20 -7.50 -2.56
CA ARG A 190 -0.07 -7.02 -3.36
C ARG A 190 0.10 -7.89 -4.59
N TYR A 191 0.13 -7.27 -5.76
CA TYR A 191 0.55 -7.92 -6.99
C TYR A 191 1.95 -7.45 -7.32
N LYS A 192 2.89 -8.39 -7.38
CA LYS A 192 4.32 -8.13 -7.53
C LYS A 192 4.77 -8.60 -8.91
N PHE A 193 5.64 -7.82 -9.53
CA PHE A 193 6.23 -8.13 -10.83
C PHE A 193 7.72 -7.81 -10.81
N ARG A 194 8.51 -8.79 -11.23
CA ARG A 194 9.96 -8.70 -11.19
C ARG A 194 10.50 -8.01 -12.44
N PHE A 195 11.36 -7.01 -12.24
CA PHE A 195 12.05 -6.32 -13.34
C PHE A 195 13.38 -6.95 -13.67
N SER A 196 14.15 -7.30 -12.63
CA SER A 196 15.51 -7.80 -12.79
C SER A 196 15.86 -8.77 -11.67
N GLN A 197 16.63 -9.77 -12.03
CA GLN A 197 17.26 -10.69 -11.11
C GLN A 197 18.69 -10.93 -11.58
N LYS A 198 19.64 -10.83 -10.66
CA LYS A 198 21.02 -11.27 -10.86
C LYS A 198 21.22 -12.50 -9.99
N HIS A 199 21.70 -13.56 -10.58
CA HIS A 199 22.01 -14.82 -9.91
C HIS A 199 23.33 -15.36 -10.48
N TYR A 200 23.92 -16.31 -9.79
CA TYR A 200 25.14 -16.96 -10.23
C TYR A 200 24.83 -18.04 -11.30
N GLU A 201 25.80 -18.44 -12.10
CA GLU A 201 25.63 -19.35 -13.25
C GLU A 201 25.07 -20.74 -12.91
N PHE A 202 25.14 -21.17 -11.64
CA PHE A 202 24.79 -22.51 -11.20
C PHE A 202 23.32 -22.72 -10.76
N GLY A 203 22.45 -21.74 -10.96
CA GLY A 203 21.03 -21.94 -10.69
C GLY A 203 20.27 -20.68 -10.27
N GLU A 204 18.95 -20.75 -10.37
CA GLU A 204 18.08 -19.69 -9.90
C GLU A 204 17.63 -19.96 -8.46
N PRO A 205 17.59 -18.94 -7.57
CA PRO A 205 17.05 -19.10 -6.23
C PRO A 205 15.56 -19.46 -6.31
N TRP A 206 15.13 -20.38 -5.49
CA TRP A 206 13.72 -20.76 -5.46
C TRP A 206 12.82 -19.71 -4.83
N TYR A 207 13.37 -18.92 -3.90
CA TYR A 207 12.67 -17.88 -3.17
C TYR A 207 13.51 -16.60 -3.14
N ILE A 208 12.85 -15.46 -3.29
CA ILE A 208 13.46 -14.13 -3.23
C ILE A 208 12.89 -13.41 -1.99
N PRO A 209 13.75 -13.03 -1.02
CA PRO A 209 13.33 -12.33 0.19
C PRO A 209 12.54 -11.05 -0.11
N GLY A 210 11.34 -10.92 0.49
CA GLY A 210 10.43 -9.80 0.26
C GLY A 210 9.57 -9.90 -1.01
N TYR A 211 10.04 -10.60 -2.04
CA TYR A 211 9.28 -10.83 -3.26
C TYR A 211 8.38 -12.05 -3.14
N GLY A 212 8.94 -13.21 -2.82
CA GLY A 212 8.23 -14.48 -2.77
C GLY A 212 8.86 -15.58 -3.63
N PRO A 213 8.09 -16.60 -4.04
CA PRO A 213 8.58 -17.65 -4.95
C PRO A 213 9.14 -17.05 -6.23
N ASN A 214 10.23 -17.61 -6.72
CA ASN A 214 10.87 -17.15 -7.95
C ASN A 214 9.93 -17.31 -9.15
N GLY A 215 9.64 -16.21 -9.83
CA GLY A 215 8.74 -16.14 -10.97
C GLY A 215 8.67 -14.73 -11.54
N ALA A 216 8.03 -14.57 -12.69
CA ALA A 216 7.83 -13.25 -13.27
C ALA A 216 6.88 -12.39 -12.42
N ASN A 217 5.86 -13.03 -11.86
CA ASN A 217 4.82 -12.38 -11.05
C ASN A 217 4.46 -13.23 -9.84
N CYS A 218 4.06 -12.58 -8.75
CA CYS A 218 3.47 -13.29 -7.62
C CYS A 218 2.45 -12.41 -6.87
N TRP A 219 1.55 -13.06 -6.13
CA TRP A 219 0.64 -12.42 -5.22
C TRP A 219 1.16 -12.47 -3.79
N GLY A 220 0.87 -11.45 -3.02
CA GLY A 220 1.18 -11.40 -1.60
C GLY A 220 0.07 -10.72 -0.83
N GLY A 221 0.06 -10.94 0.47
CA GLY A 221 -0.87 -10.28 1.39
C GLY A 221 -0.20 -10.03 2.73
N THR A 222 -0.58 -8.94 3.40
CA THR A 222 -0.10 -8.59 4.74
C THR A 222 -1.25 -8.09 5.58
N VAL A 223 -1.15 -8.33 6.89
CA VAL A 223 -2.06 -7.75 7.90
C VAL A 223 -1.21 -6.90 8.84
N ASN A 224 -1.45 -5.60 8.80
CA ASN A 224 -0.61 -4.62 9.47
C ASN A 224 -1.33 -3.99 10.65
N LEU A 225 -0.67 -3.93 11.78
CA LEU A 225 -1.05 -3.05 12.88
C LEU A 225 -0.36 -1.70 12.67
N ILE A 226 -1.16 -0.64 12.59
CA ILE A 226 -0.71 0.68 12.19
C ILE A 226 -0.95 1.65 13.34
N PHE A 227 0.11 2.34 13.76
CA PHE A 227 0.06 3.44 14.70
C PHE A 227 0.16 4.76 13.94
N ASP A 228 -0.93 5.51 13.92
CA ASP A 228 -1.09 6.71 13.09
C ASP A 228 -1.16 7.95 13.98
N PHE A 229 -0.10 8.74 13.96
CA PHE A 229 0.05 9.96 14.75
C PHE A 229 -0.24 11.17 13.87
N GLY A 230 -1.48 11.66 13.91
CA GLY A 230 -1.93 12.80 13.13
C GLY A 230 -2.32 13.99 14.00
N ARG A 231 -1.98 15.20 13.56
CA ARG A 231 -2.48 16.45 14.12
C ARG A 231 -3.61 16.99 13.24
N THR A 232 -4.83 16.92 13.73
CA THR A 232 -5.94 17.69 13.18
C THR A 232 -6.16 18.88 14.12
N MET A 233 -5.89 20.10 13.67
CA MET A 233 -6.31 21.26 14.46
C MET A 233 -7.79 21.52 14.22
N LYS A 234 -8.58 21.49 15.29
CA LYS A 234 -9.87 22.18 15.29
C LYS A 234 -9.57 23.67 15.22
N LYS A 235 -10.26 24.39 14.34
CA LYS A 235 -10.24 25.86 14.33
C LYS A 235 -10.72 26.30 15.72
N GLY A 236 -9.85 26.95 16.49
CA GLY A 236 -10.24 27.55 17.75
C GLY A 236 -11.41 28.51 17.53
N ARG A 237 -12.32 28.53 18.49
CA ARG A 237 -13.42 29.49 18.57
C ARG A 237 -12.91 30.91 18.55
#